data_e603e236b6fc7ab8943080d2476496ef
#
_entry.id   e603e236b6fc7ab8943080d2476496ef
#
_cell.length_a   1.000
_cell.length_b   1.000
_cell.length_c   1.000
_cell.angle_alpha   90.00
_cell.angle_beta   90.00
_cell.angle_gamma   90.00
#
_symmetry.space_group_name_H-M   'P 1'
#
loop_
_entity.id
_entity.type
_entity.pdbx_description
1 polymer ?
#
loop_
_entity_poly.entity_id
_entity_poly.type
_entity_poly.pdbx_seq_one_letter_code
_entity_poly.pdbx_strand_id
1 'polypeptide(L)'
;MIAAVKSASEAAAARESQTPTLKWDDSNMRSGYANVCNVTSTREEVVLLFGMNQAWNRGQKEVTIQLTDRIIISPYAAKRLATLLNGVVGEYEKRFGPLNVEAPVAQQ
;
A
#
# COMPACT_ATOMS: atom_id res chain seq x y z
N MET A 1 -11.22 -5.50 4.62
CA MET A 1 -9.89 -5.23 4.23
C MET A 1 -8.91 -5.65 5.26
N ILE A 2 -8.97 -5.16 6.40
CA ILE A 2 -8.12 -5.52 7.45
C ILE A 2 -8.37 -6.92 7.93
N ALA A 3 -9.45 -7.51 7.50
CA ALA A 3 -9.84 -8.82 7.96
C ALA A 3 -8.76 -9.88 7.77
N ALA A 4 -8.03 -9.82 6.67
CA ALA A 4 -7.01 -10.83 6.43
C ALA A 4 -5.90 -10.74 7.49
N VAL A 5 -5.51 -9.53 7.85
CA VAL A 5 -4.49 -9.34 8.86
C VAL A 5 -5.01 -9.74 10.22
N LYS A 6 -6.26 -9.35 10.53
CA LYS A 6 -6.81 -9.71 11.79
C LYS A 6 -6.95 -11.21 11.95
N SER A 7 -7.36 -11.90 10.91
CA SER A 7 -7.50 -13.35 11.00
C SER A 7 -6.19 -14.03 11.26
N ALA A 8 -5.13 -13.60 10.60
CA ALA A 8 -3.83 -14.19 10.81
C ALA A 8 -3.34 -13.93 12.23
N SER A 9 -3.58 -12.73 12.72
CA SER A 9 -3.16 -12.39 14.07
C SER A 9 -3.94 -13.15 15.11
N GLU A 10 -5.22 -13.31 14.89
CA GLU A 10 -6.05 -14.03 15.83
C GLU A 10 -5.67 -15.51 15.88
N ALA A 11 -5.34 -16.09 14.73
CA ALA A 11 -4.94 -17.49 14.72
C ALA A 11 -3.64 -17.68 15.50
N ALA A 12 -2.69 -16.77 15.33
CA ALA A 12 -1.45 -16.86 16.05
C ALA A 12 -1.68 -16.68 17.56
N ALA A 13 -2.52 -15.74 17.93
CA ALA A 13 -2.81 -15.51 19.33
C ALA A 13 -3.51 -16.70 19.96
N ALA A 14 -4.39 -17.34 19.21
CA ALA A 14 -5.10 -18.50 19.74
C ALA A 14 -4.16 -19.65 20.00
N ARG A 15 -3.12 -19.78 19.19
CA ARG A 15 -2.21 -20.88 19.41
C ARG A 15 -1.27 -20.62 20.56
N GLU A 16 -1.03 -19.37 20.92
CA GLU A 16 -0.12 -19.04 21.98
C GLU A 16 -0.86 -18.23 23.02
N SER A 17 -1.22 -18.85 24.10
CA SER A 17 -2.04 -18.18 25.08
C SER A 17 -1.38 -16.98 25.70
N GLN A 18 -0.05 -16.82 25.54
CA GLN A 18 0.62 -15.68 26.10
C GLN A 18 0.80 -14.55 25.12
N THR A 19 0.34 -14.70 23.90
CA THR A 19 0.48 -13.65 22.90
C THR A 19 -0.48 -12.50 23.25
N PRO A 20 0.00 -11.28 23.27
CA PRO A 20 -0.88 -10.14 23.55
C PRO A 20 -1.93 -9.97 22.47
N THR A 21 -3.05 -9.41 22.83
CA THR A 21 -4.09 -9.09 21.86
C THR A 21 -3.67 -7.88 21.05
N LEU A 22 -3.91 -7.93 19.73
CA LEU A 22 -3.61 -6.81 18.87
C LEU A 22 -4.62 -5.71 19.09
N LYS A 23 -4.14 -4.49 19.21
CA LYS A 23 -5.02 -3.35 19.38
C LYS A 23 -4.59 -2.29 18.37
N TRP A 24 -5.51 -1.83 17.56
CA TRP A 24 -5.22 -0.83 16.52
C TRP A 24 -5.64 0.54 17.04
N ASP A 25 -4.64 1.35 17.35
CA ASP A 25 -4.88 2.68 17.94
C ASP A 25 -4.66 3.72 16.85
N ASP A 26 -5.73 4.39 16.43
CA ASP A 26 -5.66 5.38 15.37
C ASP A 26 -5.78 6.81 15.90
N SER A 27 -5.60 7.01 17.18
CA SER A 27 -5.86 8.33 17.77
C SER A 27 -4.93 9.41 17.23
N ASN A 28 -3.73 9.04 16.81
CA ASN A 28 -2.79 10.02 16.26
C ASN A 28 -2.51 9.78 14.77
N MET A 29 -3.38 9.05 14.11
CA MET A 29 -3.15 8.71 12.72
C MET A 29 -3.43 9.89 11.81
N ARG A 30 -2.58 10.07 10.82
CA ARG A 30 -2.78 11.09 9.80
C ARG A 30 -3.34 10.44 8.55
N SER A 31 -4.15 11.17 7.82
CA SER A 31 -4.75 10.67 6.59
C SER A 31 -4.38 11.56 5.43
N GLY A 32 -4.24 10.97 4.28
CA GLY A 32 -3.96 11.71 3.07
C GLY A 32 -4.51 10.95 1.89
N TYR A 33 -4.60 11.62 0.78
CA TYR A 33 -5.06 10.99 -0.45
C TYR A 33 -3.94 11.06 -1.48
N ALA A 34 -3.74 9.98 -2.20
CA ALA A 34 -2.77 9.94 -3.28
C ALA A 34 -3.35 9.13 -4.43
N ASN A 35 -3.07 9.54 -5.63
CA ASN A 35 -3.49 8.77 -6.80
C ASN A 35 -2.29 8.29 -7.62
N VAL A 36 -1.08 8.55 -7.14
CA VAL A 36 0.14 8.08 -7.79
C VAL A 36 1.06 7.53 -6.72
N CYS A 37 1.66 6.40 -7.00
CA CYS A 37 2.62 5.81 -6.10
C CYS A 37 3.85 5.37 -6.88
N ASN A 38 4.97 5.36 -6.23
CA ASN A 38 6.17 4.76 -6.80
C ASN A 38 6.89 4.01 -5.69
N VAL A 39 7.65 3.01 -6.06
CA VAL A 39 8.33 2.17 -5.08
C VAL A 39 9.76 1.94 -5.54
N THR A 40 10.70 2.15 -4.66
CA THR A 40 12.09 1.82 -4.92
C THR A 40 12.63 1.05 -3.73
N SER A 41 13.78 0.42 -3.89
CA SER A 41 14.33 -0.32 -2.76
C SER A 41 15.84 -0.40 -2.82
N THR A 42 16.41 -0.53 -1.66
CA THR A 42 17.76 -0.99 -1.51
C THR A 42 17.67 -2.38 -0.88
N ARG A 43 18.79 -2.92 -0.50
CA ARG A 43 18.79 -4.22 0.14
C ARG A 43 18.10 -4.19 1.51
N GLU A 44 18.18 -3.07 2.20
CA GLU A 44 17.66 -2.98 3.55
C GLU A 44 16.31 -2.34 3.67
N GLU A 45 15.89 -1.55 2.68
CA GLU A 45 14.71 -0.74 2.81
C GLU A 45 13.90 -0.70 1.56
N VAL A 46 12.60 -0.57 1.70
CA VAL A 46 11.70 -0.32 0.59
C VAL A 46 11.09 1.05 0.83
N VAL A 47 11.14 1.90 -0.19
CA VAL A 47 10.66 3.27 -0.09
C VAL A 47 9.40 3.41 -0.90
N LEU A 48 8.31 3.81 -0.26
CA LEU A 48 7.04 4.03 -0.91
C LEU A 48 6.85 5.53 -1.04
N LEU A 49 6.61 5.99 -2.26
CA LEU A 49 6.36 7.40 -2.52
C LEU A 49 4.92 7.57 -2.95
N PHE A 50 4.26 8.57 -2.41
CA PHE A 50 2.87 8.84 -2.72
C PHE A 50 2.71 10.27 -3.17
N GLY A 51 1.81 10.49 -4.09
CA GLY A 51 1.61 11.85 -4.56
C GLY A 51 0.39 11.99 -5.44
N MET A 52 0.32 13.14 -6.08
CA MET A 52 -0.79 13.49 -6.94
C MET A 52 -0.28 13.79 -8.33
N ASN A 53 -0.97 13.24 -9.31
CA ASN A 53 -0.70 13.56 -10.69
C ASN A 53 -1.48 14.82 -11.02
N GLN A 54 -0.78 15.86 -11.41
CA GLN A 54 -1.40 17.14 -11.69
C GLN A 54 -1.44 17.46 -13.16
N ALA A 55 -1.43 16.47 -14.02
CA ALA A 55 -1.48 16.70 -15.44
C ALA A 55 -2.90 16.99 -15.87
N TRP A 56 -3.23 18.27 -16.01
CA TRP A 56 -4.55 18.64 -16.43
C TRP A 56 -4.66 18.66 -17.93
N ASN A 57 -3.57 18.88 -18.64
CA ASN A 57 -3.60 19.14 -20.04
C ASN A 57 -2.92 18.02 -20.78
N ARG A 58 -3.63 17.33 -21.58
CA ARG A 58 -3.07 16.17 -22.27
C ARG A 58 -2.01 16.52 -23.28
N GLY A 59 -1.95 17.74 -23.74
CA GLY A 59 -0.94 18.12 -24.69
C GLY A 59 0.39 18.47 -24.10
N GLN A 60 0.52 18.43 -22.80
CA GLN A 60 1.76 18.79 -22.17
C GLN A 60 2.81 17.74 -22.37
N LYS A 61 4.04 18.16 -22.63
CA LYS A 61 5.14 17.24 -22.76
C LYS A 61 5.62 16.78 -21.40
N GLU A 62 5.47 17.59 -20.37
CA GLU A 62 5.89 17.23 -19.05
C GLU A 62 4.68 17.03 -18.17
N VAL A 63 4.73 16.00 -17.35
CA VAL A 63 3.70 15.73 -16.37
C VAL A 63 4.35 15.84 -15.02
N THR A 64 3.84 16.72 -14.19
CA THR A 64 4.40 16.92 -12.86
C THR A 64 3.64 16.06 -11.86
N ILE A 65 4.36 15.29 -11.10
CA ILE A 65 3.79 14.52 -10.02
C ILE A 65 4.28 15.13 -8.73
N GLN A 66 3.35 15.67 -7.95
CA GLN A 66 3.70 16.28 -6.69
C GLN A 66 3.74 15.21 -5.62
N LEU A 67 4.91 14.93 -5.10
CA LEU A 67 5.05 13.92 -4.07
C LEU A 67 4.74 14.53 -2.73
N THR A 68 3.89 13.87 -1.97
CA THR A 68 3.45 14.38 -0.68
C THR A 68 3.98 13.58 0.48
N ASP A 69 4.25 12.31 0.29
CA ASP A 69 4.65 11.45 1.40
C ASP A 69 5.68 10.43 0.98
N ARG A 70 6.57 10.12 1.87
CA ARG A 70 7.52 9.04 1.69
C ARG A 70 7.44 8.17 2.93
N ILE A 71 7.21 6.88 2.75
CA ILE A 71 7.19 5.93 3.86
C ILE A 71 8.25 4.89 3.58
N ILE A 72 9.11 4.67 4.55
CA ILE A 72 10.18 3.70 4.40
C ILE A 72 9.85 2.52 5.29
N ILE A 73 9.87 1.33 4.71
CA ILE A 73 9.53 0.12 5.44
C ILE A 73 10.60 -0.94 5.20
N SER A 74 10.61 -1.94 6.04
CA SER A 74 11.56 -3.04 5.84
C SER A 74 11.09 -3.92 4.68
N PRO A 75 11.98 -4.69 4.08
CA PRO A 75 11.56 -5.62 3.03
C PRO A 75 10.53 -6.63 3.51
N TYR A 76 10.60 -7.04 4.78
CA TYR A 76 9.63 -7.97 5.33
C TYR A 76 8.23 -7.33 5.40
N ALA A 77 8.16 -6.07 5.84
CA ALA A 77 6.89 -5.36 5.86
C ALA A 77 6.37 -5.15 4.45
N ALA A 78 7.26 -4.90 3.50
CA ALA A 78 6.86 -4.72 2.11
C ALA A 78 6.26 -6.01 1.54
N LYS A 79 6.83 -7.13 1.88
CA LYS A 79 6.29 -8.42 1.41
C LYS A 79 4.89 -8.64 1.97
N ARG A 80 4.69 -8.34 3.24
CA ARG A 80 3.37 -8.49 3.85
C ARG A 80 2.37 -7.52 3.23
N LEU A 81 2.82 -6.29 2.95
CA LEU A 81 1.96 -5.30 2.32
C LEU A 81 1.52 -5.76 0.93
N ALA A 82 2.44 -6.30 0.15
CA ALA A 82 2.11 -6.78 -1.19
C ALA A 82 1.05 -7.88 -1.13
N THR A 83 1.16 -8.79 -0.19
CA THR A 83 0.18 -9.85 -0.01
C THR A 83 -1.19 -9.28 0.35
N LEU A 84 -1.21 -8.30 1.26
CA LEU A 84 -2.46 -7.69 1.68
C LEU A 84 -3.11 -6.93 0.52
N LEU A 85 -2.31 -6.19 -0.24
CA LEU A 85 -2.85 -5.44 -1.36
C LEU A 85 -3.41 -6.36 -2.43
N ASN A 86 -2.72 -7.45 -2.71
CA ASN A 86 -3.23 -8.40 -3.68
C ASN A 86 -4.58 -8.96 -3.25
N GLY A 87 -4.75 -9.22 -1.98
CA GLY A 87 -6.02 -9.72 -1.48
C GLY A 87 -7.14 -8.71 -1.60
N VAL A 88 -6.85 -7.47 -1.23
CA VAL A 88 -7.86 -6.41 -1.26
C VAL A 88 -8.25 -6.09 -2.71
N VAL A 89 -7.27 -5.97 -3.59
CA VAL A 89 -7.56 -5.68 -4.99
C VAL A 89 -8.32 -6.83 -5.63
N GLY A 90 -7.96 -8.06 -5.29
CA GLY A 90 -8.67 -9.22 -5.81
C GLY A 90 -10.13 -9.21 -5.42
N GLU A 91 -10.43 -8.87 -4.17
CA GLU A 91 -11.81 -8.78 -3.73
C GLU A 91 -12.56 -7.66 -4.44
N TYR A 92 -11.89 -6.53 -4.66
CA TYR A 92 -12.50 -5.43 -5.38
C TYR A 92 -12.87 -5.88 -6.79
N GLU A 93 -11.94 -6.57 -7.46
CA GLU A 93 -12.18 -6.98 -8.84
C GLU A 93 -13.29 -8.02 -8.95
N LYS A 94 -13.47 -8.85 -7.94
CA LYS A 94 -14.55 -9.79 -7.95
C LYS A 94 -15.88 -9.08 -7.88
N ARG A 95 -15.96 -7.98 -7.17
CA ARG A 95 -17.21 -7.29 -7.02
C ARG A 95 -17.50 -6.31 -8.13
N PHE A 96 -16.50 -5.63 -8.63
CA PHE A 96 -16.70 -4.52 -9.54
C PHE A 96 -16.06 -4.72 -10.91
N GLY A 97 -15.40 -5.85 -11.12
CA GLY A 97 -14.76 -6.13 -12.40
C GLY A 97 -13.29 -5.79 -12.41
N PRO A 98 -12.57 -6.30 -13.38
CA PRO A 98 -11.14 -6.13 -13.42
C PRO A 98 -10.72 -4.69 -13.58
N LEU A 99 -9.61 -4.34 -12.93
CA LEU A 99 -9.04 -3.03 -13.06
C LEU A 99 -7.98 -3.07 -14.15
N ASN A 100 -8.14 -2.21 -15.14
CA ASN A 100 -7.18 -2.14 -16.23
C ASN A 100 -6.26 -0.98 -15.96
N VAL A 101 -5.00 -1.29 -15.67
CA VAL A 101 -4.04 -0.25 -15.41
C VAL A 101 -2.94 -0.32 -16.45
N GLU A 102 -2.34 0.82 -16.73
CA GLU A 102 -1.26 0.85 -17.70
C GLU A 102 -0.03 0.24 -17.10
N ALA A 103 0.79 -0.31 -17.96
CA ALA A 103 2.02 -0.88 -17.49
C ALA A 103 2.88 0.19 -16.84
N PRO A 104 3.63 -0.15 -15.81
CA PRO A 104 4.47 0.82 -15.17
C PRO A 104 5.52 1.36 -16.12
N VAL A 105 5.80 2.64 -16.02
CA VAL A 105 6.74 3.26 -16.85
C VAL A 105 7.94 3.58 -16.03
N ALA A 106 9.03 3.17 -16.45
CA ALA A 106 10.24 3.57 -15.86
C ALA A 106 10.27 3.70 -14.41
N GLN A 107 10.02 2.77 -13.73
CA GLN A 107 9.94 2.90 -12.45
C GLN A 107 11.15 2.93 -11.82
N GLN A 108 12.06 2.57 -12.06
CA GLN A 108 13.16 2.51 -11.32
C GLN A 108 14.08 3.45 -11.26
#